data_d35570f4215e872825d66d339bdca7b4
#
_entry.id   d35570f4215e872825d66d339bdca7b4
#
_cell.length_a   1.000
_cell.length_b   1.000
_cell.length_c   1.000
_cell.angle_alpha   90.00
_cell.angle_beta   90.00
_cell.angle_gamma   90.00
#
_symmetry.space_group_name_H-M   'P 1'
#
loop_
_entity.id
_entity.type
_entity.pdbx_description
1 polymer ?
#
loop_
_entity_poly.entity_id
_entity_poly.type
_entity_poly.pdbx_seq_one_letter_code
_entity_poly.pdbx_strand_id
1 'polypeptide(L)'
;LMLMLMVAACGTKSNPDEAVTSGNPIFEGWYADPEGIIYDDTYWIFPTWSKPFHEQVFFDCFSSKDLVTWTKHPNIIDTVEVKWATNAMWAPSVISKDGKYYFFFGANNIQKNGQPGGIGVAVADRPEGPYKDLIGKPLIDTIVNHAQPIDQFVYRENDSTYYMYYGGWGHCNMVKLSNDFKSIVPFEDGTMFKEVTPKNYVEGPFMFKKDGKYYFMWSEGGWTGPDYSVAYAIADSPFGPFEREAKILQQDLSKTLYAWQR
;
A
#
# COMPACT_ATOMS: atom_id res chain seq x y z
N LEU A 1 -18.48 -62.05 -26.42
CA LEU A 1 -18.17 -61.89 -24.99
C LEU A 1 -17.67 -60.45 -24.79
N MET A 2 -18.52 -59.55 -24.33
CA MET A 2 -18.26 -58.12 -24.17
C MET A 2 -17.88 -57.88 -22.70
N LEU A 3 -16.66 -57.54 -22.43
CA LEU A 3 -16.15 -57.29 -21.08
C LEU A 3 -16.39 -55.80 -20.72
N MET A 4 -17.33 -55.55 -19.80
CA MET A 4 -17.62 -54.24 -19.29
C MET A 4 -16.61 -53.92 -18.15
N LEU A 5 -15.67 -52.99 -18.39
CA LEU A 5 -14.82 -52.42 -17.35
C LEU A 5 -15.64 -51.41 -16.56
N MET A 6 -15.93 -51.73 -15.30
CA MET A 6 -16.42 -50.73 -14.33
C MET A 6 -15.20 -49.92 -13.82
N VAL A 7 -15.16 -48.64 -14.18
CA VAL A 7 -14.24 -47.70 -13.57
C VAL A 7 -14.90 -47.21 -12.28
N ALA A 8 -14.38 -47.68 -11.15
CA ALA A 8 -14.77 -47.13 -9.83
C ALA A 8 -14.13 -45.75 -9.68
N ALA A 9 -14.93 -44.69 -9.77
CA ALA A 9 -14.52 -43.36 -9.39
C ALA A 9 -14.38 -43.29 -7.86
N CYS A 10 -13.13 -43.31 -7.38
CA CYS A 10 -12.81 -43.00 -5.98
C CYS A 10 -13.03 -41.52 -5.75
N GLY A 11 -14.25 -41.15 -5.38
CA GLY A 11 -14.55 -39.82 -4.84
C GLY A 11 -13.88 -39.67 -3.48
N THR A 12 -12.84 -38.89 -3.36
CA THR A 12 -12.31 -38.44 -2.07
C THR A 12 -13.41 -37.67 -1.34
N LYS A 13 -14.01 -38.26 -0.32
CA LYS A 13 -14.88 -37.56 0.61
C LYS A 13 -14.01 -36.54 1.34
N SER A 14 -14.22 -35.26 1.07
CA SER A 14 -13.70 -34.19 1.92
C SER A 14 -14.25 -34.37 3.34
N ASN A 15 -13.36 -34.37 4.32
CA ASN A 15 -13.71 -34.43 5.72
C ASN A 15 -14.45 -33.12 6.08
N PRO A 16 -15.73 -33.14 6.56
CA PRO A 16 -16.45 -31.92 6.82
C PRO A 16 -15.90 -31.08 7.99
N ASP A 17 -14.95 -31.61 8.75
CA ASP A 17 -14.29 -30.93 9.88
C ASP A 17 -12.90 -30.36 9.55
N GLU A 18 -12.46 -30.42 8.32
CA GLU A 18 -11.19 -29.78 7.93
C GLU A 18 -11.43 -28.29 7.77
N ALA A 19 -10.94 -27.48 8.71
CA ALA A 19 -11.03 -26.03 8.64
C ALA A 19 -10.38 -25.55 7.34
N VAL A 20 -11.17 -24.91 6.50
CA VAL A 20 -10.65 -24.27 5.28
C VAL A 20 -9.75 -23.11 5.72
N THR A 21 -8.45 -23.20 5.43
CA THR A 21 -7.46 -22.19 5.79
C THR A 21 -6.98 -21.49 4.53
N SER A 22 -6.65 -20.21 4.65
CA SER A 22 -5.91 -19.51 3.60
C SER A 22 -4.54 -20.16 3.43
N GLY A 23 -4.11 -20.36 2.18
CA GLY A 23 -2.74 -20.79 1.89
C GLY A 23 -1.73 -19.66 2.11
N ASN A 24 -0.46 -20.00 1.91
CA ASN A 24 0.61 -19.01 1.72
C ASN A 24 1.39 -19.44 0.47
N PRO A 25 1.36 -18.64 -0.61
CA PRO A 25 0.73 -17.31 -0.73
C PRO A 25 -0.80 -17.36 -0.71
N ILE A 26 -1.44 -16.28 -0.27
CA ILE A 26 -2.92 -16.16 -0.22
C ILE A 26 -3.55 -16.05 -1.61
N PHE A 27 -2.78 -15.61 -2.61
CA PHE A 27 -3.13 -15.62 -4.04
C PHE A 27 -1.84 -15.71 -4.87
N GLU A 28 -1.97 -16.17 -6.12
CA GLU A 28 -0.84 -16.32 -7.03
C GLU A 28 -0.33 -14.97 -7.56
N GLY A 29 0.98 -14.92 -7.85
CA GLY A 29 1.67 -13.76 -8.41
C GLY A 29 2.73 -13.19 -7.48
N TRP A 30 3.50 -12.22 -8.01
CA TRP A 30 4.49 -11.48 -7.26
C TRP A 30 3.96 -10.08 -6.98
N TYR A 31 3.66 -9.83 -5.72
CA TYR A 31 3.11 -8.56 -5.26
C TYR A 31 3.89 -8.09 -4.03
N ALA A 32 4.05 -6.77 -3.92
CA ALA A 32 4.70 -6.08 -2.82
C ALA A 32 3.79 -4.97 -2.26
N ASP A 33 4.22 -4.32 -1.19
CA ASP A 33 3.63 -3.11 -0.62
C ASP A 33 2.10 -3.16 -0.46
N PRO A 34 1.52 -4.22 0.12
CA PRO A 34 0.07 -4.36 0.17
C PRO A 34 -0.56 -3.39 1.18
N GLU A 35 -1.53 -2.59 0.75
CA GLU A 35 -2.48 -1.99 1.67
C GLU A 35 -3.70 -2.89 1.83
N GLY A 36 -3.99 -3.29 3.08
CA GLY A 36 -5.16 -4.06 3.45
C GLY A 36 -6.21 -3.19 4.14
N ILE A 37 -7.46 -3.24 3.66
CA ILE A 37 -8.56 -2.43 4.19
C ILE A 37 -9.88 -3.19 4.11
N ILE A 38 -10.85 -2.79 4.95
CA ILE A 38 -12.20 -3.36 4.95
C ILE A 38 -13.18 -2.29 4.47
N TYR A 39 -13.96 -2.63 3.42
CA TYR A 39 -15.10 -1.85 2.96
C TYR A 39 -16.33 -2.77 2.90
N ASP A 40 -17.42 -2.37 3.52
CA ASP A 40 -18.72 -3.08 3.48
C ASP A 40 -18.59 -4.60 3.73
N ASP A 41 -17.94 -4.99 4.84
CA ASP A 41 -17.68 -6.40 5.22
C ASP A 41 -16.90 -7.22 4.18
N THR A 42 -16.14 -6.54 3.32
CA THR A 42 -15.23 -7.15 2.36
C THR A 42 -13.80 -6.73 2.67
N TYR A 43 -12.91 -7.70 2.74
CA TYR A 43 -11.47 -7.47 2.83
C TYR A 43 -10.93 -7.14 1.45
N TRP A 44 -10.15 -6.08 1.36
CA TRP A 44 -9.49 -5.64 0.14
C TRP A 44 -7.99 -5.59 0.34
N ILE A 45 -7.24 -6.00 -0.67
CA ILE A 45 -5.79 -5.84 -0.75
C ILE A 45 -5.45 -5.12 -2.05
N PHE A 46 -4.70 -4.05 -1.92
CA PHE A 46 -4.19 -3.23 -3.02
C PHE A 46 -2.66 -3.33 -3.00
N PRO A 47 -2.04 -4.15 -3.83
CA PRO A 47 -0.59 -4.32 -3.83
C PRO A 47 0.07 -3.67 -5.05
N THR A 48 1.40 -3.51 -4.97
CA THR A 48 2.26 -3.25 -6.12
C THR A 48 2.48 -4.54 -6.92
N TRP A 49 2.36 -4.49 -8.25
CA TRP A 49 2.81 -5.56 -9.14
C TRP A 49 4.34 -5.63 -9.15
N SER A 50 4.93 -6.65 -8.53
CA SER A 50 6.37 -6.76 -8.30
C SER A 50 7.09 -7.36 -9.52
N LYS A 51 7.52 -6.50 -10.43
CA LYS A 51 8.25 -6.80 -11.66
C LYS A 51 9.35 -5.75 -11.88
N PRO A 52 10.21 -5.89 -12.90
CA PRO A 52 11.10 -4.79 -13.28
C PRO A 52 10.33 -3.48 -13.49
N PHE A 53 10.91 -2.36 -13.10
CA PHE A 53 10.24 -1.05 -13.01
C PHE A 53 9.48 -0.65 -14.28
N HIS A 54 10.03 -0.98 -15.46
CA HIS A 54 9.40 -0.67 -16.75
C HIS A 54 8.14 -1.50 -17.06
N GLU A 55 7.91 -2.58 -16.32
CA GLU A 55 6.71 -3.42 -16.40
C GLU A 55 5.66 -3.03 -15.34
N GLN A 56 6.02 -2.23 -14.34
CA GLN A 56 5.12 -1.77 -13.28
C GLN A 56 4.31 -0.58 -13.77
N VAL A 57 3.34 -0.85 -14.62
CA VAL A 57 2.56 0.14 -15.38
C VAL A 57 1.06 0.09 -15.07
N PHE A 58 0.65 -0.73 -14.10
CA PHE A 58 -0.74 -0.89 -13.68
C PHE A 58 -0.82 -1.38 -12.22
N PHE A 59 -2.02 -1.32 -11.66
CA PHE A 59 -2.36 -1.98 -10.40
C PHE A 59 -3.49 -2.98 -10.58
N ASP A 60 -3.39 -4.10 -9.86
CA ASP A 60 -4.48 -5.02 -9.58
C ASP A 60 -5.00 -4.77 -8.16
N CYS A 61 -6.18 -5.28 -7.82
CA CYS A 61 -6.57 -5.46 -6.43
C CYS A 61 -7.26 -6.81 -6.22
N PHE A 62 -7.41 -7.16 -4.95
CA PHE A 62 -8.01 -8.43 -4.54
C PHE A 62 -9.06 -8.20 -3.48
N SER A 63 -10.14 -8.97 -3.53
CA SER A 63 -11.18 -8.93 -2.51
C SER A 63 -11.53 -10.31 -1.97
N SER A 64 -11.92 -10.37 -0.70
CA SER A 64 -12.36 -11.59 -0.03
C SER A 64 -13.45 -11.29 1.00
N LYS A 65 -14.36 -12.24 1.19
CA LYS A 65 -15.35 -12.21 2.28
C LYS A 65 -14.92 -13.04 3.50
N ASP A 66 -13.94 -13.91 3.34
CA ASP A 66 -13.58 -14.94 4.32
C ASP A 66 -12.06 -15.02 4.60
N LEU A 67 -11.24 -14.19 3.94
CA LEU A 67 -9.77 -14.21 3.96
C LEU A 67 -9.15 -15.52 3.41
N VAL A 68 -9.95 -16.36 2.79
CA VAL A 68 -9.55 -17.66 2.25
C VAL A 68 -9.69 -17.67 0.73
N THR A 69 -10.87 -17.27 0.25
CA THR A 69 -11.19 -17.21 -1.17
C THR A 69 -11.02 -15.78 -1.67
N TRP A 70 -10.10 -15.58 -2.61
CA TRP A 70 -9.77 -14.26 -3.13
C TRP A 70 -10.23 -14.10 -4.58
N THR A 71 -10.85 -12.98 -4.86
CA THR A 71 -11.22 -12.54 -6.21
C THR A 71 -10.21 -11.49 -6.68
N LYS A 72 -9.56 -11.75 -7.80
CA LYS A 72 -8.68 -10.78 -8.45
C LYS A 72 -9.49 -9.81 -9.32
N HIS A 73 -9.22 -8.52 -9.17
CA HIS A 73 -9.70 -7.44 -10.03
C HIS A 73 -8.51 -6.87 -10.79
N PRO A 74 -8.33 -7.25 -12.06
CA PRO A 74 -7.14 -6.88 -12.82
C PRO A 74 -7.23 -5.46 -13.36
N ASN A 75 -6.07 -4.79 -13.44
CA ASN A 75 -5.88 -3.51 -14.10
C ASN A 75 -6.91 -2.44 -13.66
N ILE A 76 -6.95 -2.17 -12.37
CA ILE A 76 -7.87 -1.17 -11.80
C ILE A 76 -7.50 0.27 -12.17
N ILE A 77 -6.22 0.51 -12.50
CA ILE A 77 -5.67 1.76 -13.06
C ILE A 77 -4.32 1.45 -13.72
N ASP A 78 -3.97 2.18 -14.77
CA ASP A 78 -2.73 2.00 -15.52
C ASP A 78 -2.16 3.31 -16.12
N THR A 79 -1.03 3.21 -16.82
CA THR A 79 -0.38 4.34 -17.51
C THR A 79 -1.15 4.83 -18.75
N VAL A 80 -2.18 4.10 -19.21
CA VAL A 80 -3.07 4.59 -20.26
C VAL A 80 -4.04 5.62 -19.68
N GLU A 81 -4.48 5.44 -18.46
CA GLU A 81 -5.30 6.41 -17.73
C GLU A 81 -4.44 7.54 -17.16
N VAL A 82 -3.32 7.22 -16.49
CA VAL A 82 -2.43 8.18 -15.84
C VAL A 82 -1.35 8.65 -16.82
N LYS A 83 -1.65 9.67 -17.62
CA LYS A 83 -0.81 10.11 -18.74
C LYS A 83 0.60 10.60 -18.38
N TRP A 84 0.83 11.02 -17.14
CA TRP A 84 2.12 11.46 -16.65
C TRP A 84 2.98 10.31 -16.09
N ALA A 85 2.39 9.15 -15.78
CA ALA A 85 3.10 7.96 -15.32
C ALA A 85 3.53 7.11 -16.52
N THR A 86 4.74 6.59 -16.48
CA THR A 86 5.30 5.73 -17.54
C THR A 86 5.81 4.40 -17.03
N ASN A 87 6.12 4.30 -15.73
CA ASN A 87 6.64 3.10 -15.07
C ASN A 87 6.61 3.24 -13.55
N ALA A 88 7.09 2.21 -12.85
CA ALA A 88 7.31 2.24 -11.41
C ALA A 88 6.08 2.74 -10.64
N MET A 89 4.90 2.21 -10.98
CA MET A 89 3.67 2.47 -10.23
C MET A 89 3.68 1.62 -8.96
N TRP A 90 3.83 2.28 -7.78
CA TRP A 90 4.17 1.63 -6.52
C TRP A 90 3.28 2.04 -5.35
N ALA A 91 3.29 1.15 -4.35
CA ALA A 91 2.89 1.40 -2.98
C ALA A 91 1.55 2.15 -2.87
N PRO A 92 0.45 1.50 -3.25
CA PRO A 92 -0.85 2.13 -3.23
C PRO A 92 -1.32 2.39 -1.80
N SER A 93 -2.09 3.47 -1.62
CA SER A 93 -2.87 3.74 -0.42
C SER A 93 -4.28 4.14 -0.82
N VAL A 94 -5.29 3.54 -0.18
CA VAL A 94 -6.69 3.72 -0.58
C VAL A 94 -7.53 4.20 0.58
N ILE A 95 -8.34 5.23 0.34
CA ILE A 95 -9.26 5.75 1.35
C ILE A 95 -10.64 6.02 0.75
N SER A 96 -11.69 5.70 1.49
CA SER A 96 -13.06 6.04 1.08
C SER A 96 -13.50 7.38 1.66
N LYS A 97 -14.19 8.17 0.86
CA LYS A 97 -14.79 9.45 1.27
C LYS A 97 -15.98 9.80 0.39
N ASP A 98 -17.09 10.17 1.01
CA ASP A 98 -18.31 10.65 0.33
C ASP A 98 -18.82 9.67 -0.76
N GLY A 99 -18.77 8.36 -0.48
CA GLY A 99 -19.21 7.31 -1.40
C GLY A 99 -18.27 7.05 -2.58
N LYS A 100 -17.07 7.61 -2.55
CA LYS A 100 -16.00 7.38 -3.53
C LYS A 100 -14.76 6.79 -2.87
N TYR A 101 -13.90 6.20 -3.70
CA TYR A 101 -12.63 5.61 -3.32
C TYR A 101 -11.51 6.38 -3.97
N TYR A 102 -10.52 6.80 -3.19
CA TYR A 102 -9.36 7.57 -3.64
C TYR A 102 -8.12 6.72 -3.50
N PHE A 103 -7.40 6.59 -4.59
CA PHE A 103 -6.24 5.72 -4.74
C PHE A 103 -4.99 6.59 -4.93
N PHE A 104 -4.12 6.58 -3.96
CA PHE A 104 -2.84 7.29 -3.99
C PHE A 104 -1.74 6.31 -4.37
N PHE A 105 -0.78 6.74 -5.18
CA PHE A 105 0.29 5.87 -5.68
C PHE A 105 1.53 6.67 -6.04
N GLY A 106 2.72 6.05 -5.89
CA GLY A 106 3.96 6.57 -6.45
C GLY A 106 4.10 6.19 -7.93
N ALA A 107 4.79 7.01 -8.74
CA ALA A 107 5.16 6.65 -10.11
C ALA A 107 6.45 7.32 -10.58
N ASN A 108 7.10 6.68 -11.57
CA ASN A 108 8.30 7.13 -12.30
C ASN A 108 9.60 7.20 -11.47
N ASN A 109 9.59 6.77 -10.20
CA ASN A 109 10.82 6.65 -9.39
C ASN A 109 11.76 7.85 -9.49
N ILE A 110 11.28 9.05 -9.18
CA ILE A 110 12.10 10.28 -9.34
C ILE A 110 13.30 10.27 -8.39
N GLN A 111 14.48 10.63 -8.93
CA GLN A 111 15.76 10.64 -8.23
C GLN A 111 16.27 12.07 -7.95
N LYS A 112 15.68 13.06 -8.59
CA LYS A 112 16.00 14.49 -8.41
C LYS A 112 14.81 15.36 -8.83
N ASN A 113 14.77 16.55 -8.28
CA ASN A 113 13.75 17.54 -8.64
C ASN A 113 13.78 17.87 -10.14
N GLY A 114 12.58 18.06 -10.71
CA GLY A 114 12.40 18.33 -12.14
C GLY A 114 12.31 17.09 -13.03
N GLN A 115 12.44 15.88 -12.50
CA GLN A 115 12.05 14.66 -13.21
C GLN A 115 10.53 14.52 -13.19
N PRO A 116 9.90 14.01 -14.27
CA PRO A 116 8.47 13.71 -14.27
C PRO A 116 8.18 12.52 -13.34
N GLY A 117 7.19 12.65 -12.48
CA GLY A 117 6.79 11.58 -11.53
C GLY A 117 6.50 12.10 -10.13
N GLY A 118 6.35 11.20 -9.19
CA GLY A 118 6.03 11.47 -7.81
C GLY A 118 4.75 10.77 -7.34
N ILE A 119 4.03 11.36 -6.40
CA ILE A 119 2.80 10.79 -5.82
C ILE A 119 1.59 11.32 -6.55
N GLY A 120 0.77 10.42 -7.10
CA GLY A 120 -0.50 10.73 -7.76
C GLY A 120 -1.72 10.38 -6.92
N VAL A 121 -2.88 10.82 -7.39
CA VAL A 121 -4.18 10.46 -6.82
C VAL A 121 -5.20 10.20 -7.92
N ALA A 122 -5.95 9.12 -7.78
CA ALA A 122 -7.04 8.74 -8.67
C ALA A 122 -8.31 8.47 -7.87
N VAL A 123 -9.46 8.45 -8.53
CA VAL A 123 -10.78 8.28 -7.90
C VAL A 123 -11.63 7.27 -8.65
N ALA A 124 -12.45 6.51 -7.91
CA ALA A 124 -13.43 5.58 -8.45
C ALA A 124 -14.73 5.60 -7.62
N ASP A 125 -15.80 5.06 -8.20
CA ASP A 125 -17.10 4.89 -7.52
C ASP A 125 -17.17 3.55 -6.77
N ARG A 126 -16.20 2.64 -6.98
CA ARG A 126 -16.12 1.32 -6.34
C ARG A 126 -14.66 1.00 -5.99
N PRO A 127 -14.42 0.17 -4.95
CA PRO A 127 -13.04 -0.16 -4.54
C PRO A 127 -12.23 -0.87 -5.64
N GLU A 128 -12.87 -1.69 -6.46
CA GLU A 128 -12.22 -2.37 -7.59
C GLU A 128 -12.06 -1.48 -8.84
N GLY A 129 -12.39 -0.21 -8.75
CA GLY A 129 -12.27 0.72 -9.87
C GLY A 129 -13.40 0.61 -10.93
N PRO A 130 -13.13 0.98 -12.21
CA PRO A 130 -11.85 1.55 -12.68
C PRO A 130 -11.59 2.94 -12.10
N TYR A 131 -10.35 3.19 -11.70
CA TYR A 131 -9.94 4.49 -11.19
C TYR A 131 -9.61 5.45 -12.34
N LYS A 132 -9.85 6.75 -12.09
CA LYS A 132 -9.55 7.85 -13.00
C LYS A 132 -8.58 8.82 -12.35
N ASP A 133 -7.56 9.25 -13.09
CA ASP A 133 -6.62 10.27 -12.61
C ASP A 133 -7.39 11.52 -12.20
N LEU A 134 -7.24 11.93 -10.93
CA LEU A 134 -8.06 12.99 -10.36
C LEU A 134 -7.61 14.40 -10.79
N ILE A 135 -6.31 14.60 -11.04
CA ILE A 135 -5.74 15.93 -11.26
C ILE A 135 -4.89 16.04 -12.53
N GLY A 136 -4.60 14.94 -13.23
CA GLY A 136 -3.85 14.93 -14.49
C GLY A 136 -2.34 15.21 -14.34
N LYS A 137 -1.82 15.20 -13.10
CA LYS A 137 -0.41 15.42 -12.75
C LYS A 137 -0.13 14.84 -11.37
N PRO A 138 1.14 14.67 -10.96
CA PRO A 138 1.45 14.33 -9.58
C PRO A 138 0.89 15.37 -8.59
N LEU A 139 0.42 14.90 -7.45
CA LEU A 139 0.07 15.72 -6.28
C LEU A 139 1.33 16.24 -5.60
N ILE A 140 2.36 15.41 -5.51
CA ILE A 140 3.71 15.75 -5.02
C ILE A 140 4.72 15.27 -6.04
N ASP A 141 5.46 16.21 -6.65
CA ASP A 141 6.44 15.98 -7.71
C ASP A 141 7.86 16.43 -7.31
N THR A 142 8.05 16.76 -6.04
CA THR A 142 9.27 17.41 -5.55
C THR A 142 9.80 16.69 -4.31
N ILE A 143 11.13 16.50 -4.28
CA ILE A 143 11.84 16.00 -3.10
C ILE A 143 11.95 17.15 -2.10
N VAL A 144 11.32 17.00 -0.95
CA VAL A 144 11.32 17.96 0.16
C VAL A 144 11.88 17.24 1.38
N ASN A 145 12.69 17.93 2.20
CA ASN A 145 13.35 17.36 3.39
C ASN A 145 14.08 16.03 3.08
N HIS A 146 14.69 15.94 1.90
CA HIS A 146 15.37 14.72 1.38
C HIS A 146 14.48 13.48 1.20
N ALA A 147 13.18 13.55 1.43
CA ALA A 147 12.25 12.45 1.24
C ALA A 147 11.93 12.26 -0.24
N GLN A 148 12.22 11.09 -0.79
CA GLN A 148 11.74 10.71 -2.11
C GLN A 148 10.20 10.62 -2.06
N PRO A 149 9.45 11.20 -3.02
CA PRO A 149 7.99 11.15 -3.00
C PRO A 149 7.46 9.78 -3.48
N ILE A 150 7.52 8.81 -2.58
CA ILE A 150 7.04 7.43 -2.73
C ILE A 150 6.38 6.97 -1.42
N ASP A 151 5.78 5.80 -1.42
CA ASP A 151 5.29 5.08 -0.25
C ASP A 151 4.35 5.93 0.61
N GLN A 152 3.40 6.54 -0.01
CA GLN A 152 2.43 7.38 0.67
C GLN A 152 1.38 6.54 1.40
N PHE A 153 1.01 6.97 2.58
CA PHE A 153 -0.11 6.47 3.35
C PHE A 153 -1.04 7.62 3.75
N VAL A 154 -2.32 7.49 3.46
CA VAL A 154 -3.33 8.52 3.80
C VAL A 154 -4.08 8.13 5.06
N TYR A 155 -3.95 8.96 6.09
CA TYR A 155 -4.59 8.81 7.38
C TYR A 155 -5.73 9.81 7.55
N ARG A 156 -6.91 9.31 7.94
CA ARG A 156 -8.08 10.12 8.30
C ARG A 156 -8.07 10.40 9.79
N GLU A 157 -7.80 11.64 10.19
CA GLU A 157 -7.87 12.05 11.59
C GLU A 157 -9.32 12.25 12.05
N ASN A 158 -10.15 12.86 11.19
CA ASN A 158 -11.58 13.08 11.39
C ASN A 158 -12.27 13.30 10.04
N ASP A 159 -13.56 13.62 10.04
CA ASP A 159 -14.37 13.75 8.81
C ASP A 159 -13.89 14.81 7.82
N SER A 160 -13.09 15.77 8.27
CA SER A 160 -12.61 16.88 7.45
C SER A 160 -11.09 17.03 7.40
N THR A 161 -10.34 16.20 8.11
CA THR A 161 -8.88 16.30 8.22
C THR A 161 -8.21 15.01 7.80
N TYR A 162 -7.40 15.13 6.75
CA TYR A 162 -6.63 14.03 6.18
C TYR A 162 -5.16 14.41 6.13
N TYR A 163 -4.33 13.51 6.61
CA TYR A 163 -2.89 13.62 6.52
C TYR A 163 -2.34 12.56 5.58
N MET A 164 -1.28 12.88 4.86
CA MET A 164 -0.53 11.91 4.10
C MET A 164 0.90 11.88 4.63
N TYR A 165 1.34 10.69 5.04
CA TYR A 165 2.74 10.41 5.36
C TYR A 165 3.36 9.80 4.13
N TYR A 166 4.59 10.17 3.79
CA TYR A 166 5.28 9.62 2.65
C TYR A 166 6.79 9.80 2.76
N GLY A 167 7.54 8.98 2.07
CA GLY A 167 8.95 9.22 1.85
C GLY A 167 9.79 7.96 1.81
N GLY A 168 10.76 7.95 0.91
CA GLY A 168 11.87 7.02 0.87
C GLY A 168 13.17 7.67 1.32
N TRP A 169 14.29 6.94 1.16
CA TRP A 169 15.66 7.36 1.46
C TRP A 169 15.92 7.76 2.91
N GLY A 170 15.17 7.19 3.83
CA GLY A 170 15.37 7.44 5.25
C GLY A 170 14.72 8.72 5.78
N HIS A 171 13.82 9.33 5.03
CA HIS A 171 13.11 10.55 5.39
C HIS A 171 11.61 10.41 5.22
N CYS A 172 10.85 10.83 6.21
CA CYS A 172 9.38 10.81 6.21
C CYS A 172 8.81 12.21 6.33
N ASN A 173 8.03 12.62 5.36
CA ASN A 173 7.22 13.83 5.41
C ASN A 173 5.78 13.54 5.78
N MET A 174 5.15 14.49 6.42
CA MET A 174 3.71 14.59 6.63
C MET A 174 3.19 15.84 5.95
N VAL A 175 2.10 15.71 5.22
CA VAL A 175 1.36 16.83 4.61
C VAL A 175 -0.11 16.75 4.98
N LYS A 176 -0.79 17.91 4.96
CA LYS A 176 -2.23 17.98 5.11
C LYS A 176 -2.88 18.06 3.73
N LEU A 177 -3.82 17.18 3.45
CA LEU A 177 -4.54 17.15 2.18
C LEU A 177 -5.71 18.13 2.17
N SER A 178 -5.99 18.74 1.03
CA SER A 178 -7.25 19.43 0.79
C SER A 178 -8.43 18.46 0.88
N ASN A 179 -9.61 18.95 1.18
CA ASN A 179 -10.79 18.10 1.37
C ASN A 179 -11.22 17.35 0.08
N ASP A 180 -10.84 17.85 -1.07
CA ASP A 180 -11.08 17.22 -2.39
C ASP A 180 -9.91 16.36 -2.89
N PHE A 181 -8.84 16.23 -2.10
CA PHE A 181 -7.60 15.51 -2.39
C PHE A 181 -6.84 15.98 -3.64
N LYS A 182 -7.13 17.18 -4.15
CA LYS A 182 -6.49 17.74 -5.37
C LYS A 182 -5.25 18.56 -5.07
N SER A 183 -4.98 18.87 -3.80
CA SER A 183 -3.83 19.65 -3.36
C SER A 183 -3.46 19.35 -1.92
N ILE A 184 -2.27 19.79 -1.53
CA ILE A 184 -1.89 19.92 -0.12
C ILE A 184 -2.24 21.33 0.36
N VAL A 185 -2.52 21.45 1.67
CA VAL A 185 -2.86 22.72 2.31
C VAL A 185 -1.96 22.94 3.52
N PRO A 186 -1.71 24.21 3.93
CA PRO A 186 -0.85 24.48 5.06
C PRO A 186 -1.42 23.92 6.38
N PHE A 187 -0.52 23.54 7.28
CA PHE A 187 -0.83 23.35 8.69
C PHE A 187 -1.14 24.70 9.35
N GLU A 188 -1.59 24.67 10.60
CA GLU A 188 -1.94 25.90 11.36
C GLU A 188 -0.76 26.86 11.52
N ASP A 189 0.46 26.36 11.55
CA ASP A 189 1.71 27.15 11.60
C ASP A 189 2.16 27.69 10.24
N GLY A 190 1.40 27.45 9.17
CA GLY A 190 1.67 27.92 7.81
C GLY A 190 2.62 27.00 7.03
N THR A 191 3.21 25.95 7.62
CA THR A 191 4.08 25.02 6.92
C THR A 191 3.29 24.10 6.00
N MET A 192 3.86 23.72 4.85
CA MET A 192 3.25 22.77 3.90
C MET A 192 3.71 21.33 4.14
N PHE A 193 4.92 21.16 4.67
CA PHE A 193 5.55 19.87 4.93
C PHE A 193 6.11 19.85 6.33
N LYS A 194 5.88 18.76 7.05
CA LYS A 194 6.53 18.49 8.33
C LYS A 194 7.35 17.21 8.21
N GLU A 195 8.62 17.30 8.51
CA GLU A 195 9.44 16.09 8.64
C GLU A 195 9.11 15.41 9.97
N VAL A 196 8.74 14.13 9.91
CA VAL A 196 8.32 13.32 11.07
C VAL A 196 9.11 12.00 11.16
N THR A 197 10.29 11.97 10.61
CA THR A 197 11.15 10.80 10.45
C THR A 197 11.49 10.14 11.79
N PRO A 198 11.05 8.90 12.08
CA PRO A 198 11.49 8.16 13.25
C PRO A 198 12.91 7.63 13.07
N LYS A 199 13.51 7.20 14.17
CA LYS A 199 14.84 6.57 14.13
C LYS A 199 14.83 5.30 13.29
N ASN A 200 15.84 5.14 12.44
CA ASN A 200 16.03 4.02 11.50
C ASN A 200 14.94 3.89 10.42
N TYR A 201 14.11 4.88 10.24
CA TYR A 201 13.14 4.90 9.13
C TYR A 201 13.87 4.76 7.79
N VAL A 202 13.30 3.96 6.90
CA VAL A 202 13.73 3.85 5.50
C VAL A 202 12.64 4.29 4.56
N GLU A 203 11.44 3.72 4.72
CA GLU A 203 10.29 3.96 3.84
C GLU A 203 9.01 3.31 4.43
N GLY A 204 7.88 3.34 3.70
CA GLY A 204 6.67 2.59 4.01
C GLY A 204 5.96 3.03 5.27
N PRO A 205 5.62 4.33 5.45
CA PRO A 205 4.89 4.78 6.63
C PRO A 205 3.45 4.25 6.62
N PHE A 206 2.97 3.84 7.80
CA PHE A 206 1.59 3.44 8.03
C PHE A 206 1.13 3.95 9.41
N MET A 207 -0.10 4.44 9.48
CA MET A 207 -0.65 5.03 10.71
C MET A 207 -2.05 4.50 11.01
N PHE A 208 -2.29 4.14 12.27
CA PHE A 208 -3.65 3.97 12.77
C PHE A 208 -3.80 4.51 14.18
N LYS A 209 -5.03 4.77 14.60
CA LYS A 209 -5.35 5.25 15.95
C LYS A 209 -6.13 4.17 16.70
N LYS A 210 -5.69 3.87 17.92
CA LYS A 210 -6.37 2.94 18.82
C LYS A 210 -6.29 3.46 20.25
N ASP A 211 -7.40 3.45 20.96
CA ASP A 211 -7.48 3.86 22.38
C ASP A 211 -6.86 5.25 22.65
N GLY A 212 -7.07 6.19 21.71
CA GLY A 212 -6.56 7.55 21.79
C GLY A 212 -5.09 7.73 21.45
N LYS A 213 -4.36 6.64 21.17
CA LYS A 213 -2.94 6.66 20.79
C LYS A 213 -2.77 6.45 19.29
N TYR A 214 -1.71 7.02 18.73
CA TYR A 214 -1.30 6.89 17.34
C TYR A 214 -0.20 5.85 17.24
N TYR A 215 -0.44 4.82 16.43
CA TYR A 215 0.52 3.77 16.12
C TYR A 215 1.09 4.05 14.75
N PHE A 216 2.36 4.42 14.72
CA PHE A 216 3.07 4.69 13.49
C PHE A 216 4.04 3.54 13.19
N MET A 217 3.95 2.96 12.00
CA MET A 217 4.79 1.85 11.56
C MET A 217 5.58 2.27 10.33
N TRP A 218 6.76 1.67 10.14
CA TRP A 218 7.64 1.93 9.01
C TRP A 218 8.60 0.78 8.75
N SER A 219 9.22 0.76 7.56
CA SER A 219 10.27 -0.18 7.21
C SER A 219 11.63 0.31 7.69
N GLU A 220 12.43 -0.61 8.24
CA GLU A 220 13.84 -0.47 8.60
C GLU A 220 14.71 -1.42 7.78
N GLY A 221 15.99 -1.07 7.58
CA GLY A 221 16.94 -1.88 6.82
C GLY A 221 16.84 -1.70 5.31
N GLY A 222 17.70 -2.39 4.57
CA GLY A 222 17.69 -2.32 3.12
C GLY A 222 16.66 -3.25 2.49
N TRP A 223 15.79 -2.75 1.61
CA TRP A 223 14.70 -3.52 0.99
C TRP A 223 15.18 -4.78 0.22
N THR A 224 16.45 -4.85 -0.15
CA THR A 224 17.08 -6.04 -0.76
C THR A 224 17.84 -6.90 0.24
N GLY A 225 17.90 -6.51 1.51
CA GLY A 225 18.71 -7.14 2.53
C GLY A 225 17.90 -7.97 3.53
N PRO A 226 18.59 -8.85 4.27
CA PRO A 226 17.96 -9.70 5.28
C PRO A 226 17.52 -8.95 6.55
N ASP A 227 17.92 -7.71 6.71
CA ASP A 227 17.60 -6.82 7.82
C ASP A 227 16.35 -5.97 7.58
N TYR A 228 15.74 -6.07 6.37
CA TYR A 228 14.47 -5.41 6.09
C TYR A 228 13.38 -5.92 7.03
N SER A 229 12.75 -5.00 7.72
CA SER A 229 11.84 -5.31 8.82
C SER A 229 10.86 -4.18 9.06
N VAL A 230 9.78 -4.44 9.80
CA VAL A 230 8.83 -3.41 10.20
C VAL A 230 9.00 -3.09 11.67
N ALA A 231 9.15 -1.80 11.97
CA ALA A 231 9.17 -1.25 13.32
C ALA A 231 7.93 -0.39 13.57
N TYR A 232 7.71 0.00 14.83
CA TYR A 232 6.62 0.89 15.21
C TYR A 232 6.99 1.81 16.37
N ALA A 233 6.19 2.86 16.51
CA ALA A 233 6.15 3.78 17.63
C ALA A 233 4.70 4.02 18.07
N ILE A 234 4.54 4.44 19.33
CA ILE A 234 3.26 4.88 19.88
C ILE A 234 3.41 6.36 20.28
N ALA A 235 2.49 7.21 19.85
CA ALA A 235 2.52 8.63 20.13
C ALA A 235 1.15 9.15 20.63
N ASP A 236 1.15 10.32 21.26
CA ASP A 236 -0.06 11.03 21.68
C ASP A 236 -0.62 11.94 20.58
N SER A 237 0.12 12.11 19.50
CA SER A 237 -0.19 13.02 18.41
C SER A 237 0.14 12.40 17.06
N PRO A 238 -0.63 12.73 15.98
CA PRO A 238 -0.30 12.30 14.63
C PRO A 238 1.01 12.93 14.09
N PHE A 239 1.54 13.92 14.80
CA PHE A 239 2.81 14.59 14.50
C PHE A 239 4.01 13.96 15.22
N GLY A 240 3.79 12.92 16.01
CA GLY A 240 4.81 12.36 16.90
C GLY A 240 4.97 13.16 18.21
N PRO A 241 6.16 13.11 18.88
CA PRO A 241 7.34 12.40 18.39
C PRO A 241 7.13 10.88 18.30
N PHE A 242 7.73 10.26 17.29
CA PHE A 242 7.67 8.82 17.09
C PHE A 242 8.95 8.16 17.62
N GLU A 243 8.94 7.86 18.90
CA GLU A 243 10.03 7.12 19.54
C GLU A 243 9.85 5.63 19.28
N ARG A 244 10.86 5.03 18.65
CA ARG A 244 10.83 3.63 18.25
C ARG A 244 10.67 2.70 19.45
N GLU A 245 9.62 1.88 19.44
CA GLU A 245 9.37 0.87 20.47
C GLU A 245 10.07 -0.46 20.14
N ALA A 246 9.66 -1.13 19.08
CA ALA A 246 10.15 -2.45 18.72
C ALA A 246 10.02 -2.75 17.22
N LYS A 247 10.59 -3.88 16.79
CA LYS A 247 10.25 -4.54 15.53
C LYS A 247 9.05 -5.48 15.74
N ILE A 248 8.10 -5.46 14.81
CA ILE A 248 6.91 -6.32 14.82
C ILE A 248 6.93 -7.36 13.71
N LEU A 249 7.73 -7.13 12.67
CA LEU A 249 7.92 -8.06 11.57
C LEU A 249 9.40 -8.04 11.17
N GLN A 250 10.00 -9.22 11.07
CA GLN A 250 11.36 -9.40 10.61
C GLN A 250 11.50 -10.71 9.85
N GLN A 251 12.50 -10.78 8.98
CA GLN A 251 12.79 -11.99 8.23
C GLN A 251 13.25 -13.12 9.16
N ASP A 252 12.73 -14.32 8.96
CA ASP A 252 13.21 -15.55 9.60
C ASP A 252 14.28 -16.21 8.71
N LEU A 253 15.52 -15.90 8.98
CA LEU A 253 16.67 -16.40 8.22
C LEU A 253 16.81 -17.94 8.28
N SER A 254 16.17 -18.61 9.24
CA SER A 254 16.22 -20.07 9.37
C SER A 254 15.33 -20.78 8.34
N LYS A 255 14.36 -20.08 7.73
CA LYS A 255 13.36 -20.66 6.84
C LYS A 255 13.64 -20.46 5.36
N THR A 256 14.77 -19.87 4.99
CA THR A 256 15.18 -19.62 3.59
C THR A 256 14.07 -18.97 2.72
N LEU A 257 13.14 -18.28 3.34
CA LEU A 257 12.13 -17.50 2.65
C LEU A 257 12.78 -16.17 2.30
N TYR A 258 13.35 -16.09 1.11
CA TYR A 258 13.77 -14.83 0.52
C TYR A 258 12.50 -14.00 0.30
N ALA A 259 12.20 -13.10 1.23
CA ALA A 259 11.03 -12.21 1.14
C ALA A 259 11.09 -11.33 -0.13
N TRP A 260 12.27 -11.23 -0.75
CA TRP A 260 12.51 -10.35 -1.89
C TRP A 260 13.51 -10.98 -2.85
N GLN A 261 13.05 -11.68 -3.84
CA GLN A 261 13.80 -11.85 -5.07
C GLN A 261 12.98 -11.28 -6.22
N ARG A 262 13.34 -10.02 -6.54
CA ARG A 262 13.21 -9.26 -7.79
C ARG A 262 11.87 -9.34 -8.53
#